data_72c0af29ef99fe3c6276b5983965f303
#
_entry.id   72c0af29ef99fe3c6276b5983965f303
#
_cell.length_a   1.000
_cell.length_b   1.000
_cell.length_c   1.000
_cell.angle_alpha   90.00
_cell.angle_beta   90.00
_cell.angle_gamma   90.00
#
_symmetry.space_group_name_H-M   'P 1'
#
loop_
_entity.id
_entity.type
_entity.pdbx_description
1 polymer ?
#
loop_
_entity_poly.entity_id
_entity_poly.type
_entity_poly.pdbx_seq_one_letter_code
_entity_poly.pdbx_strand_id
1 'polypeptide(L)'
;GGPSGLPSTGLTYYDNDAEISALKNGSNPPEIIWRSTQNKEEIDDEKNNFPPSLFGSGRTNPTQNLVDAFPDAKGYPITDERSVYDENNPYANRDPRLVKYIIYNGATAGVENKVIKTGSSSGDDGIGRRDASTRTGYYMKKMLRMTANCNPSNTSKVIKYSCKARFTEFFLDYAEAA
;
A
#
# COMPACT_ATOMS: atom_id res chain seq x y z
N GLY A 1 2.94 26.92 6.28
CA GLY A 1 1.84 26.09 5.83
C GLY A 1 2.04 25.72 4.37
N GLY A 2 1.92 24.45 4.05
CA GLY A 2 1.88 23.99 2.66
C GLY A 2 0.66 24.55 1.93
N PRO A 3 0.62 24.42 0.59
CA PRO A 3 -0.53 24.85 -0.19
C PRO A 3 -1.83 24.26 0.36
N SER A 4 -2.90 25.05 0.36
CA SER A 4 -4.21 24.58 0.82
C SER A 4 -4.63 23.37 0.00
N GLY A 5 -4.97 22.29 0.68
CA GLY A 5 -5.38 21.03 0.03
C GLY A 5 -4.40 19.89 0.17
N LEU A 6 -3.14 20.13 0.55
CA LEU A 6 -2.21 19.07 0.89
C LEU A 6 -2.26 18.82 2.41
N PRO A 7 -2.46 17.58 2.86
CA PRO A 7 -2.36 17.25 4.28
C PRO A 7 -0.94 17.53 4.78
N SER A 8 -0.82 18.04 5.99
CA SER A 8 0.49 18.42 6.59
C SER A 8 1.46 17.24 6.68
N THR A 9 0.96 16.01 6.69
CA THR A 9 1.73 14.78 6.75
C THR A 9 2.03 14.17 5.37
N GLY A 10 1.37 14.63 4.32
CA GLY A 10 1.44 14.02 2.98
C GLY A 10 0.98 12.55 2.90
N LEU A 11 0.34 12.03 3.95
CA LEU A 11 0.06 10.60 4.10
C LEU A 11 -1.34 10.17 3.67
N THR A 12 -2.29 11.08 3.52
CA THR A 12 -3.71 10.78 3.28
C THR A 12 -3.93 9.93 2.01
N TYR A 13 -3.07 10.07 1.01
CA TYR A 13 -3.19 9.37 -0.28
C TYR A 13 -2.46 8.04 -0.35
N TYR A 14 -1.75 7.68 0.69
CA TYR A 14 -1.10 6.39 0.79
C TYR A 14 -2.00 5.35 1.43
N ASP A 15 -3.14 5.79 1.94
CA ASP A 15 -4.14 4.95 2.61
C ASP A 15 -5.44 4.96 1.78
N ASN A 16 -5.70 3.87 1.08
CA ASN A 16 -6.88 3.73 0.24
C ASN A 16 -8.19 3.82 1.06
N ASP A 17 -8.17 3.36 2.30
CA ASP A 17 -9.33 3.42 3.19
C ASP A 17 -9.59 4.86 3.66
N ALA A 18 -8.55 5.64 3.95
CA ALA A 18 -8.70 7.06 4.30
C ALA A 18 -9.24 7.87 3.12
N GLU A 19 -8.73 7.62 1.91
CA GLU A 19 -9.20 8.25 0.67
C GLU A 19 -10.69 7.99 0.45
N ILE A 20 -11.12 6.73 0.57
CA ILE A 20 -12.52 6.36 0.34
C ILE A 20 -13.43 6.87 1.48
N SER A 21 -12.96 6.88 2.71
CA SER A 21 -13.71 7.46 3.82
C SER A 21 -13.95 8.96 3.62
N ALA A 22 -12.98 9.68 3.08
CA ALA A 22 -13.12 11.09 2.73
C ALA A 22 -14.12 11.33 1.57
N LEU A 23 -14.28 10.34 0.67
CA LEU A 23 -15.21 10.39 -0.45
C LEU A 23 -16.64 9.95 -0.11
N LYS A 24 -16.87 9.46 1.09
CA LYS A 24 -18.14 8.83 1.53
C LYS A 24 -19.39 9.69 1.30
N ASN A 25 -19.26 11.00 1.32
CA ASN A 25 -20.35 11.95 1.13
C ASN A 25 -20.41 12.56 -0.28
N GLY A 26 -19.71 11.96 -1.24
CA GLY A 26 -19.70 12.44 -2.63
C GLY A 26 -18.80 13.64 -2.90
N SER A 27 -18.16 14.21 -1.87
CA SER A 27 -17.19 15.29 -2.03
C SER A 27 -15.78 14.74 -2.27
N ASN A 28 -14.98 15.45 -3.05
CA ASN A 28 -13.57 15.14 -3.18
C ASN A 28 -12.78 15.75 -2.02
N PRO A 29 -11.80 15.02 -1.43
CA PRO A 29 -10.77 15.66 -0.63
C PRO A 29 -10.06 16.74 -1.46
N PRO A 30 -9.55 17.82 -0.82
CA PRO A 30 -8.94 18.93 -1.56
C PRO A 30 -7.81 18.56 -2.52
N GLU A 31 -7.13 17.46 -2.27
CA GLU A 31 -6.06 16.99 -3.16
C GLU A 31 -6.55 16.22 -4.39
N ILE A 32 -7.76 15.68 -4.38
CA ILE A 32 -8.29 14.95 -5.54
C ILE A 32 -8.99 15.93 -6.49
N ILE A 33 -8.40 16.14 -7.65
CA ILE A 33 -8.94 16.98 -8.71
C ILE A 33 -9.93 16.18 -9.55
N TRP A 34 -9.56 14.97 -9.94
CA TRP A 34 -10.39 14.12 -10.76
C TRP A 34 -10.28 12.64 -10.36
N ARG A 35 -11.40 11.97 -10.28
CA ARG A 35 -11.52 10.54 -9.98
C ARG A 35 -12.58 9.86 -10.83
N SER A 36 -12.57 8.54 -10.85
CA SER A 36 -13.67 7.79 -11.43
C SER A 36 -14.98 8.07 -10.68
N THR A 37 -16.08 8.11 -11.40
CA THR A 37 -17.44 8.23 -10.84
C THR A 37 -18.03 6.86 -10.49
N GLN A 38 -17.38 5.77 -10.87
CA GLN A 38 -17.87 4.41 -10.62
C GLN A 38 -17.77 4.08 -9.15
N ASN A 39 -18.93 3.93 -8.58
CA ASN A 39 -19.15 3.51 -7.19
C ASN A 39 -19.46 2.00 -7.19
N LYS A 40 -18.51 1.18 -7.62
CA LYS A 40 -18.70 -0.26 -7.74
C LYS A 40 -18.08 -0.96 -6.54
N GLU A 41 -18.88 -1.79 -5.88
CA GLU A 41 -18.36 -2.73 -4.91
C GLU A 41 -17.65 -3.89 -5.61
N GLU A 42 -16.38 -4.07 -5.33
CA GLU A 42 -15.55 -5.11 -5.92
C GLU A 42 -14.56 -5.70 -4.90
N ILE A 43 -13.93 -6.80 -5.27
CA ILE A 43 -12.96 -7.52 -4.44
C ILE A 43 -11.90 -8.22 -5.30
N ASP A 44 -11.95 -8.05 -6.61
CA ASP A 44 -11.10 -8.81 -7.53
C ASP A 44 -9.62 -8.47 -7.38
N ASP A 45 -9.29 -7.21 -7.08
CA ASP A 45 -7.91 -6.81 -6.81
C ASP A 45 -7.36 -7.48 -5.55
N GLU A 46 -8.16 -7.56 -4.49
CA GLU A 46 -7.80 -8.22 -3.24
C GLU A 46 -7.65 -9.72 -3.45
N LYS A 47 -8.60 -10.38 -4.13
CA LYS A 47 -8.49 -11.81 -4.48
C LYS A 47 -7.26 -12.10 -5.34
N ASN A 48 -6.89 -11.21 -6.22
CA ASN A 48 -5.71 -11.37 -7.06
C ASN A 48 -4.40 -11.15 -6.30
N ASN A 49 -4.35 -10.25 -5.34
CA ASN A 49 -3.09 -9.74 -4.80
C ASN A 49 -2.86 -9.97 -3.30
N PHE A 50 -3.88 -10.24 -2.51
CA PHE A 50 -3.69 -10.60 -1.11
C PHE A 50 -2.86 -11.86 -0.96
N PRO A 51 -2.13 -12.01 0.18
CA PRO A 51 -1.48 -13.27 0.55
C PRO A 51 -2.45 -14.45 0.61
N PRO A 52 -1.98 -15.69 0.40
CA PRO A 52 -2.82 -16.89 0.51
C PRO A 52 -3.57 -17.02 1.83
N SER A 53 -2.95 -16.61 2.94
CA SER A 53 -3.59 -16.67 4.25
C SER A 53 -4.77 -15.70 4.42
N LEU A 54 -4.91 -14.76 3.49
CA LEU A 54 -6.07 -13.86 3.34
C LEU A 54 -6.95 -14.26 2.15
N PHE A 55 -6.81 -15.48 1.66
CA PHE A 55 -7.54 -16.03 0.51
C PHE A 55 -7.28 -15.30 -0.82
N GLY A 56 -6.11 -14.70 -0.97
CA GLY A 56 -5.64 -14.09 -2.20
C GLY A 56 -4.70 -15.00 -3.01
N SER A 57 -4.41 -14.58 -4.23
CA SER A 57 -3.56 -15.32 -5.17
C SER A 57 -2.13 -14.75 -5.29
N GLY A 58 -1.77 -13.73 -4.53
CA GLY A 58 -0.41 -13.18 -4.44
C GLY A 58 0.24 -12.83 -5.78
N ARG A 59 -0.52 -12.37 -6.78
CA ARG A 59 -0.03 -12.23 -8.17
C ARG A 59 1.03 -11.16 -8.34
N THR A 60 0.90 -10.04 -7.62
CA THR A 60 1.84 -8.92 -7.72
C THR A 60 2.80 -8.94 -6.56
N ASN A 61 4.06 -9.23 -6.85
CA ASN A 61 5.11 -9.30 -5.84
C ASN A 61 6.11 -8.14 -6.07
N PRO A 62 6.15 -7.14 -5.17
CA PRO A 62 7.17 -6.12 -5.19
C PRO A 62 8.57 -6.70 -5.15
N THR A 63 9.51 -6.11 -5.87
CA THR A 63 10.92 -6.54 -5.85
C THR A 63 11.66 -5.95 -4.66
N GLN A 64 12.78 -6.58 -4.27
CA GLN A 64 13.68 -6.02 -3.25
C GLN A 64 14.14 -4.61 -3.64
N ASN A 65 14.49 -4.40 -4.92
CA ASN A 65 14.93 -3.08 -5.42
C ASN A 65 13.88 -1.99 -5.19
N LEU A 66 12.59 -2.32 -5.35
CA LEU A 66 11.51 -1.38 -5.04
C LEU A 66 11.45 -1.07 -3.54
N VAL A 67 11.61 -2.09 -2.70
CA VAL A 67 11.62 -1.91 -1.24
C VAL A 67 12.82 -1.06 -0.80
N ASP A 68 13.98 -1.29 -1.39
CA ASP A 68 15.20 -0.54 -1.09
C ASP A 68 15.13 0.92 -1.57
N ALA A 69 14.38 1.18 -2.63
CA ALA A 69 14.17 2.53 -3.16
C ALA A 69 13.35 3.44 -2.22
N PHE A 70 12.61 2.90 -1.26
CA PHE A 70 12.01 3.73 -0.23
C PHE A 70 13.11 4.27 0.68
N PRO A 71 13.18 5.58 0.94
CA PRO A 71 14.18 6.15 1.84
C PRO A 71 13.90 5.79 3.31
N ASP A 72 14.77 6.25 4.19
CA ASP A 72 14.51 6.25 5.61
C ASP A 72 13.47 7.34 6.01
N ALA A 73 13.10 7.38 7.27
CA ALA A 73 12.11 8.35 7.79
C ALA A 73 12.57 9.82 7.70
N LYS A 74 13.85 10.07 7.46
CA LYS A 74 14.43 11.41 7.25
C LYS A 74 14.53 11.78 5.76
N GLY A 75 14.21 10.85 4.86
CA GLY A 75 14.27 11.06 3.41
C GLY A 75 15.62 10.70 2.78
N TYR A 76 16.56 10.13 3.52
CA TYR A 76 17.84 9.67 2.96
C TYR A 76 17.71 8.28 2.34
N PRO A 77 18.33 8.04 1.17
CA PRO A 77 18.47 6.68 0.65
C PRO A 77 19.06 5.75 1.72
N ILE A 78 18.64 4.50 1.77
CA ILE A 78 19.12 3.53 2.77
C ILE A 78 20.63 3.27 2.70
N THR A 79 21.26 3.58 1.57
CA THR A 79 22.72 3.47 1.34
C THR A 79 23.50 4.74 1.70
N ASP A 80 22.82 5.83 2.05
CA ASP A 80 23.45 7.09 2.44
C ASP A 80 24.00 6.96 3.88
N GLU A 81 25.22 7.47 4.11
CA GLU A 81 25.86 7.43 5.43
C GLU A 81 25.09 8.18 6.55
N ARG A 82 24.22 9.11 6.15
CA ARG A 82 23.32 9.85 7.08
C ARG A 82 22.04 9.11 7.40
N SER A 83 21.78 7.99 6.72
CA SER A 83 20.56 7.21 6.91
C SER A 83 20.54 6.57 8.30
N VAL A 84 19.35 6.48 8.87
CA VAL A 84 19.06 5.74 10.09
C VAL A 84 18.58 4.31 9.83
N TYR A 85 18.83 3.81 8.62
CA TYR A 85 18.48 2.44 8.25
C TYR A 85 19.28 1.42 9.06
N ASP A 86 18.62 0.35 9.50
CA ASP A 86 19.20 -0.77 10.23
C ASP A 86 18.90 -2.08 9.50
N GLU A 87 19.93 -2.78 9.05
CA GLU A 87 19.81 -4.07 8.36
C GLU A 87 19.15 -5.17 9.23
N ASN A 88 19.33 -5.09 10.55
CA ASN A 88 18.73 -6.03 11.49
C ASN A 88 17.24 -5.73 11.71
N ASN A 89 16.78 -4.54 11.36
CA ASN A 89 15.41 -4.11 11.48
C ASN A 89 14.96 -3.33 10.24
N PRO A 90 14.94 -3.98 9.05
CA PRO A 90 14.93 -3.31 7.75
C PRO A 90 13.64 -2.54 7.45
N TYR A 91 12.60 -2.74 8.24
CA TYR A 91 11.29 -2.08 8.06
C TYR A 91 11.05 -0.97 9.09
N ALA A 92 11.91 -0.81 10.09
CA ALA A 92 11.83 0.28 11.05
C ALA A 92 12.45 1.57 10.49
N ASN A 93 11.96 2.71 10.95
CA ASN A 93 12.47 4.03 10.57
C ASN A 93 12.56 4.25 9.04
N ARG A 94 11.61 3.68 8.29
CA ARG A 94 11.48 3.84 6.84
C ARG A 94 10.43 4.90 6.50
N ASP A 95 10.49 5.40 5.28
CA ASP A 95 9.43 6.23 4.70
C ASP A 95 8.06 5.60 4.97
N PRO A 96 7.08 6.36 5.46
CA PRO A 96 5.75 5.83 5.80
C PRO A 96 5.01 5.23 4.60
N ARG A 97 5.40 5.55 3.36
CA ARG A 97 4.85 4.92 2.16
C ARG A 97 5.18 3.44 2.06
N LEU A 98 6.30 2.99 2.64
CA LEU A 98 6.65 1.57 2.63
C LEU A 98 5.55 0.72 3.26
N VAL A 99 5.13 1.04 4.47
CA VAL A 99 4.10 0.28 5.21
C VAL A 99 2.70 0.41 4.59
N LYS A 100 2.48 1.46 3.79
CA LYS A 100 1.22 1.70 3.07
C LYS A 100 1.15 1.00 1.73
N TYR A 101 2.29 0.72 1.10
CA TYR A 101 2.34 0.16 -0.26
C TYR A 101 2.76 -1.30 -0.32
N ILE A 102 3.45 -1.79 0.71
CA ILE A 102 4.07 -3.12 0.71
C ILE A 102 3.61 -3.91 1.95
N ILE A 103 3.25 -5.17 1.74
CA ILE A 103 3.13 -6.15 2.81
C ILE A 103 4.46 -6.92 2.85
N TYR A 104 5.18 -6.78 3.96
CA TYR A 104 6.47 -7.41 4.21
C TYR A 104 6.38 -8.40 5.37
N ASN A 105 7.44 -9.12 5.65
CA ASN A 105 7.49 -10.08 6.76
C ASN A 105 7.23 -9.41 8.11
N GLY A 106 6.18 -9.83 8.80
CA GLY A 106 5.74 -9.25 10.08
C GLY A 106 4.72 -8.10 9.95
N ALA A 107 4.43 -7.62 8.72
CA ALA A 107 3.38 -6.63 8.52
C ALA A 107 1.99 -7.23 8.82
N THR A 108 1.05 -6.36 9.21
CA THR A 108 -0.36 -6.76 9.36
C THR A 108 -1.17 -6.41 8.12
N ALA A 109 -2.12 -7.27 7.76
CA ALA A 109 -3.00 -7.07 6.62
C ALA A 109 -4.37 -7.72 6.80
N GLY A 110 -5.33 -7.28 5.99
CA GLY A 110 -6.70 -7.79 5.98
C GLY A 110 -7.54 -7.27 7.15
N VAL A 111 -8.83 -7.60 7.12
CA VAL A 111 -9.85 -7.12 8.06
C VAL A 111 -9.54 -7.52 9.52
N GLU A 112 -8.85 -8.65 9.71
CA GLU A 112 -8.48 -9.15 11.04
C GLU A 112 -7.09 -8.68 11.50
N ASN A 113 -6.43 -7.80 10.75
CA ASN A 113 -5.04 -7.38 11.01
C ASN A 113 -4.08 -8.56 11.22
N LYS A 114 -4.21 -9.57 10.36
CA LYS A 114 -3.39 -10.79 10.44
C LYS A 114 -1.93 -10.47 10.20
N VAL A 115 -1.05 -11.01 11.04
CA VAL A 115 0.40 -10.92 10.84
C VAL A 115 0.81 -11.82 9.67
N ILE A 116 1.39 -11.24 8.63
CA ILE A 116 1.85 -11.94 7.43
C ILE A 116 3.30 -12.36 7.61
N LYS A 117 3.58 -13.65 7.40
CA LYS A 117 4.91 -14.23 7.53
C LYS A 117 5.40 -14.70 6.17
N THR A 118 6.35 -13.99 5.59
CA THR A 118 6.86 -14.25 4.24
C THR A 118 8.17 -15.02 4.19
N GLY A 119 8.76 -15.34 5.34
CA GLY A 119 9.98 -16.16 5.40
C GLY A 119 9.76 -17.57 4.83
N SER A 120 10.80 -18.17 4.27
CA SER A 120 10.74 -19.49 3.59
C SER A 120 10.27 -20.64 4.47
N SER A 121 10.42 -20.54 5.79
CA SER A 121 9.97 -21.52 6.78
C SER A 121 8.57 -21.23 7.34
N SER A 122 7.92 -20.15 6.91
CA SER A 122 6.71 -19.62 7.54
C SER A 122 5.47 -19.88 6.69
N GLY A 123 4.54 -20.67 7.21
CA GLY A 123 3.15 -20.75 6.76
C GLY A 123 2.88 -20.64 5.25
N ASP A 124 1.64 -20.35 4.91
CA ASP A 124 1.17 -20.30 3.52
C ASP A 124 1.63 -19.06 2.73
N ASP A 125 2.03 -18.01 3.43
CA ASP A 125 2.44 -16.75 2.81
C ASP A 125 3.96 -16.69 2.52
N GLY A 126 4.71 -17.72 2.94
CA GLY A 126 6.16 -17.77 2.78
C GLY A 126 6.61 -18.03 1.35
N ILE A 127 7.83 -17.59 1.02
CA ILE A 127 8.41 -17.75 -0.33
C ILE A 127 8.32 -19.22 -0.79
N GLY A 128 7.66 -19.43 -1.93
CA GLY A 128 7.56 -20.74 -2.59
C GLY A 128 6.74 -21.81 -1.84
N ARG A 129 5.97 -21.42 -0.82
CA ARG A 129 5.17 -22.38 -0.03
C ARG A 129 3.95 -22.90 -0.76
N ARG A 130 3.34 -22.09 -1.61
CA ARG A 130 2.21 -22.38 -2.49
C ARG A 130 2.39 -21.67 -3.82
N ASP A 131 1.67 -22.06 -4.86
CA ASP A 131 1.67 -21.36 -6.15
C ASP A 131 1.25 -19.89 -6.02
N ALA A 132 0.34 -19.60 -5.10
CA ALA A 132 -0.13 -18.25 -4.78
C ALA A 132 0.78 -17.49 -3.80
N SER A 133 1.86 -18.10 -3.28
CA SER A 133 2.75 -17.44 -2.34
C SER A 133 3.75 -16.55 -3.06
N THR A 134 4.22 -15.51 -2.34
CA THR A 134 5.21 -14.60 -2.88
C THR A 134 6.47 -15.29 -3.39
N ARG A 135 7.05 -14.73 -4.44
CA ARG A 135 8.37 -15.13 -4.98
C ARG A 135 9.50 -14.23 -4.49
N THR A 136 9.17 -13.08 -3.92
CA THR A 136 10.14 -12.05 -3.52
C THR A 136 10.21 -11.81 -2.02
N GLY A 137 9.28 -12.38 -1.25
CA GLY A 137 9.11 -12.07 0.18
C GLY A 137 8.17 -10.89 0.46
N TYR A 138 7.57 -10.32 -0.58
CA TYR A 138 6.70 -9.16 -0.48
C TYR A 138 5.38 -9.39 -1.22
N TYR A 139 4.32 -8.69 -0.77
CA TYR A 139 3.05 -8.61 -1.48
C TYR A 139 2.66 -7.15 -1.69
N MET A 140 1.93 -6.88 -2.76
CA MET A 140 1.36 -5.58 -3.02
C MET A 140 0.34 -5.22 -1.93
N LYS A 141 0.37 -3.97 -1.46
CA LYS A 141 -0.66 -3.39 -0.58
C LYS A 141 -1.31 -2.15 -1.19
N LYS A 142 -0.54 -1.41 -2.00
CA LYS A 142 -1.04 -0.22 -2.69
C LYS A 142 -2.29 -0.55 -3.50
N MET A 143 -3.31 0.29 -3.43
CA MET A 143 -4.61 0.14 -4.10
C MET A 143 -5.51 -0.99 -3.57
N LEU A 144 -5.05 -1.77 -2.57
CA LEU A 144 -5.89 -2.76 -1.91
C LEU A 144 -6.56 -2.18 -0.67
N ARG A 145 -7.78 -2.61 -0.42
CA ARG A 145 -8.53 -2.25 0.78
C ARG A 145 -8.38 -3.33 1.85
N MET A 146 -7.80 -2.95 2.98
CA MET A 146 -7.59 -3.88 4.10
C MET A 146 -8.90 -4.27 4.79
N THR A 147 -9.99 -3.54 4.53
CA THR A 147 -11.35 -3.83 5.00
C THR A 147 -12.10 -4.86 4.14
N ALA A 148 -11.53 -5.26 2.98
CA ALA A 148 -12.06 -6.34 2.17
C ALA A 148 -11.82 -7.70 2.84
N ASN A 149 -12.80 -8.59 2.75
CA ASN A 149 -12.66 -9.97 3.22
C ASN A 149 -12.84 -10.95 2.05
N CYS A 150 -11.76 -11.63 1.66
CA CYS A 150 -11.76 -12.60 0.57
C CYS A 150 -12.13 -14.02 1.01
N ASN A 151 -12.40 -14.27 2.29
CA ASN A 151 -12.80 -15.58 2.79
C ASN A 151 -14.11 -16.03 2.11
N PRO A 152 -14.13 -17.18 1.40
CA PRO A 152 -15.33 -17.66 0.71
C PRO A 152 -16.55 -17.83 1.62
N SER A 153 -16.32 -18.14 2.90
CA SER A 153 -17.39 -18.33 3.89
C SER A 153 -17.94 -17.00 4.45
N ASN A 154 -17.21 -15.89 4.27
CA ASN A 154 -17.60 -14.57 4.79
C ASN A 154 -17.02 -13.46 3.91
N THR A 155 -17.39 -13.44 2.64
CA THR A 155 -16.89 -12.47 1.67
C THR A 155 -17.47 -11.08 1.90
N SER A 156 -16.63 -10.06 1.97
CA SER A 156 -17.04 -8.65 2.02
C SER A 156 -16.36 -7.86 0.91
N LYS A 157 -17.17 -7.31 0.01
CA LYS A 157 -16.73 -6.41 -1.06
C LYS A 157 -16.51 -5.00 -0.54
N VAL A 158 -15.77 -4.20 -1.28
CA VAL A 158 -15.41 -2.83 -0.91
C VAL A 158 -15.62 -1.89 -2.09
N ILE A 159 -16.01 -0.66 -1.78
CA ILE A 159 -16.10 0.40 -2.79
C ILE A 159 -14.69 0.88 -3.12
N LYS A 160 -14.41 1.05 -4.40
CA LYS A 160 -13.15 1.60 -4.90
C LYS A 160 -13.38 2.78 -5.82
N TYR A 161 -12.50 3.77 -5.70
CA TYR A 161 -12.40 4.88 -6.63
C TYR A 161 -11.00 4.91 -7.22
N SER A 162 -10.91 5.18 -8.50
CA SER A 162 -9.62 5.40 -9.16
C SER A 162 -9.37 6.90 -9.22
N CYS A 163 -8.40 7.39 -8.47
CA CYS A 163 -7.90 8.75 -8.60
C CYS A 163 -7.18 8.90 -9.94
N LYS A 164 -7.55 9.90 -10.74
CA LYS A 164 -7.02 10.14 -12.08
C LYS A 164 -6.08 11.34 -12.11
N ALA A 165 -6.35 12.37 -11.32
CA ALA A 165 -5.51 13.53 -11.17
C ALA A 165 -5.55 14.03 -9.72
N ARG A 166 -4.37 14.31 -9.18
CA ARG A 166 -4.17 14.84 -7.82
C ARG A 166 -3.43 16.17 -7.88
N PHE A 167 -3.66 16.99 -6.88
CA PHE A 167 -3.02 18.29 -6.78
C PHE A 167 -1.49 18.19 -6.68
N THR A 168 -0.98 17.15 -6.04
CA THR A 168 0.46 16.86 -5.95
C THR A 168 1.13 16.75 -7.32
N GLU A 169 0.43 16.24 -8.33
CA GLU A 169 0.95 16.11 -9.69
C GLU A 169 1.40 17.47 -10.25
N PHE A 170 0.59 18.50 -10.07
CA PHE A 170 0.93 19.86 -10.53
C PHE A 170 2.18 20.43 -9.87
N PHE A 171 2.45 20.08 -8.61
CA PHE A 171 3.70 20.48 -7.96
C PHE A 171 4.91 19.76 -8.54
N LEU A 172 4.76 18.48 -8.87
CA LEU A 172 5.83 17.71 -9.49
C LEU A 172 6.10 18.22 -10.91
N ASP A 173 5.04 18.48 -11.69
CA ASP A 173 5.16 19.05 -13.04
C ASP A 173 5.80 20.45 -13.00
N TYR A 174 5.41 21.28 -12.03
CA TYR A 174 6.03 22.59 -11.84
C TYR A 174 7.52 22.47 -11.47
N ALA A 175 7.87 21.56 -10.58
CA ALA A 175 9.25 21.32 -10.17
C ALA A 175 10.11 20.78 -11.32
N GLU A 176 9.52 20.00 -12.25
CA GLU A 176 10.20 19.50 -13.45
C GLU A 176 10.39 20.61 -14.50
N ALA A 177 9.44 21.54 -14.60
CA ALA A 177 9.46 22.64 -15.57
C ALA A 177 10.31 23.85 -15.15
N ALA A 178 10.68 23.96 -13.86
CA ALA A 178 11.43 25.08 -13.29
C ALA A 178 12.94 24.88 -13.34
#